data_aade5437e219a920a7f8cf393fea54bd
#
_entry.id   aade5437e219a920a7f8cf393fea54bd
#
_cell.length_a   1.000
_cell.length_b   1.000
_cell.length_c   1.000
_cell.angle_alpha   90.00
_cell.angle_beta   90.00
_cell.angle_gamma   90.00
#
_symmetry.space_group_name_H-M   'P 1'
#
loop_
_entity.id
_entity.type
_entity.pdbx_description
1 polymer ?
#
loop_
_entity_poly.entity_id
_entity_poly.type
_entity_poly.pdbx_seq_one_letter_code
_entity_poly.pdbx_strand_id
1 'polypeptide(L)'
;PAPGTTTLQELRLRTLREADGTNGKDLVPLWHSLDTLTVVRNTHEDKYISLAKNTNRLRLVLQDTDGNCMDVRDFTFEIKADNGYMAHDNSLLDDPVISYLPYYTENVNIAEGDSLMGKPVMQTVAVAEMNTMRLMAGENYRLVVRHKNWEKDVLNINLNNYLLLTQMEGHNISAQEYLDRQDEYSIVFFLTPTYCPDCPDPEEPDPEDPDDPQEPDPDDGPYDPDPDIPDPVIPIVKYTCLKVQVKDWVIRINEGEL
;
A
#
# COMPACT_ATOMS: atom_id res chain seq x y z
N PRO A 1 7.66 3.17 33.48
CA PRO A 1 7.91 2.25 34.60
C PRO A 1 8.86 2.90 35.61
N ALA A 2 8.60 2.67 36.88
CA ALA A 2 9.45 3.13 37.98
C ALA A 2 10.16 1.91 38.61
N PRO A 3 11.50 1.92 38.71
CA PRO A 3 12.22 0.80 39.29
C PRO A 3 11.77 0.49 40.72
N GLY A 4 11.49 -0.80 41.00
CA GLY A 4 11.09 -1.30 42.32
C GLY A 4 9.61 -1.08 42.68
N THR A 5 8.82 -0.43 41.84
CA THR A 5 7.38 -0.19 42.09
C THR A 5 6.48 -0.68 40.96
N THR A 6 6.94 -0.66 39.71
CA THR A 6 6.17 -1.14 38.56
C THR A 6 6.29 -2.66 38.45
N THR A 7 5.16 -3.35 38.46
CA THR A 7 5.10 -4.81 38.20
C THR A 7 5.17 -5.12 36.72
N LEU A 8 5.50 -6.37 36.36
CA LEU A 8 5.51 -6.81 34.96
C LEU A 8 4.15 -6.60 34.31
N GLN A 9 3.07 -6.92 35.00
CA GLN A 9 1.68 -6.81 34.53
C GLN A 9 1.24 -5.35 34.28
N GLU A 10 1.96 -4.37 34.81
CA GLU A 10 1.70 -2.94 34.57
C GLU A 10 2.46 -2.36 33.39
N LEU A 11 3.39 -3.13 32.81
CA LEU A 11 4.12 -2.68 31.62
C LEU A 11 3.16 -2.57 30.43
N ARG A 12 3.24 -1.45 29.75
CA ARG A 12 2.42 -1.13 28.58
C ARG A 12 3.31 -0.46 27.53
N LEU A 13 2.97 -0.70 26.30
CA LEU A 13 3.53 -0.02 25.15
C LEU A 13 2.40 0.69 24.40
N ARG A 14 2.55 1.96 24.13
CA ARG A 14 1.64 2.72 23.27
C ARG A 14 2.42 3.38 22.16
N THR A 15 1.94 3.21 20.92
CA THR A 15 2.47 3.88 19.75
C THR A 15 2.25 5.37 19.85
N LEU A 16 3.30 6.14 19.63
CA LEU A 16 3.18 7.60 19.55
C LEU A 16 2.30 7.96 18.34
N ARG A 17 1.47 8.97 18.52
CA ARG A 17 0.60 9.51 17.48
C ARG A 17 0.56 11.02 17.57
N GLU A 18 0.31 11.67 16.45
CA GLU A 18 0.06 13.10 16.40
C GLU A 18 -1.32 13.42 17.03
N ALA A 19 -1.62 14.70 17.20
CA ALA A 19 -2.87 15.14 17.83
C ALA A 19 -4.14 14.72 17.09
N ASP A 20 -4.04 14.48 15.79
CA ASP A 20 -5.10 13.99 14.92
C ASP A 20 -5.26 12.45 14.90
N GLY A 21 -4.45 11.74 15.68
CA GLY A 21 -4.46 10.27 15.76
C GLY A 21 -3.60 9.57 14.71
N THR A 22 -2.82 10.29 13.92
CA THR A 22 -1.99 9.72 12.86
C THR A 22 -0.58 9.35 13.34
N ASN A 23 0.08 8.45 12.61
CA ASN A 23 1.51 8.17 12.69
C ASN A 23 2.07 7.94 11.29
N GLY A 24 2.93 8.82 10.82
CA GLY A 24 3.65 8.75 9.55
C GLY A 24 5.16 8.60 9.73
N LYS A 25 5.64 8.06 10.85
CA LYS A 25 7.07 7.90 11.14
C LYS A 25 7.52 6.48 10.89
N ASP A 26 8.77 6.31 10.47
CA ASP A 26 9.41 4.99 10.43
C ASP A 26 9.53 4.47 11.87
N LEU A 27 8.86 3.35 12.14
CA LEU A 27 8.85 2.72 13.46
C LEU A 27 10.14 1.95 13.68
N VAL A 28 10.78 2.18 14.81
CA VAL A 28 11.95 1.39 15.23
C VAL A 28 11.53 -0.07 15.41
N PRO A 29 12.29 -1.05 14.89
CA PRO A 29 12.00 -2.46 15.09
C PRO A 29 11.85 -2.80 16.57
N LEU A 30 10.74 -3.43 16.92
CA LEU A 30 10.42 -3.85 18.28
C LEU A 30 10.16 -5.35 18.31
N TRP A 31 10.88 -6.05 19.18
CA TRP A 31 10.68 -7.48 19.42
C TRP A 31 10.16 -7.73 20.81
N HIS A 32 9.32 -8.73 20.93
CA HIS A 32 8.72 -9.15 22.19
C HIS A 32 8.88 -10.65 22.38
N SER A 33 9.15 -11.03 23.61
CA SER A 33 9.01 -12.39 24.13
C SER A 33 8.60 -12.34 25.59
N LEU A 34 7.75 -13.25 25.98
CA LEU A 34 7.42 -13.51 27.39
C LEU A 34 7.60 -15.01 27.62
N ASP A 35 8.63 -15.38 28.36
CA ASP A 35 8.94 -16.76 28.66
C ASP A 35 9.33 -16.93 30.13
N THR A 36 9.15 -18.14 30.66
CA THR A 36 9.56 -18.50 32.01
C THR A 36 10.79 -19.38 31.94
N LEU A 37 11.91 -18.86 32.42
CA LEU A 37 13.16 -19.61 32.50
C LEU A 37 13.31 -20.30 33.88
N THR A 38 13.49 -21.61 33.85
CA THR A 38 13.89 -22.37 35.04
C THR A 38 15.40 -22.46 35.07
N VAL A 39 15.99 -21.91 36.12
CA VAL A 39 17.45 -21.99 36.33
C VAL A 39 17.76 -23.12 37.29
N VAL A 40 18.55 -24.10 36.85
CA VAL A 40 19.01 -25.19 37.68
C VAL A 40 20.40 -24.86 38.23
N ARG A 41 20.54 -24.99 39.55
CA ARG A 41 21.81 -24.66 40.24
C ARG A 41 22.94 -25.60 39.80
N ASN A 42 24.11 -25.05 39.52
CA ASN A 42 25.34 -25.80 39.14
C ASN A 42 25.23 -26.53 37.79
N THR A 43 24.37 -26.09 36.88
CA THR A 43 24.32 -26.62 35.51
C THR A 43 24.58 -25.48 34.52
N HIS A 44 25.08 -25.87 33.35
CA HIS A 44 25.12 -24.98 32.17
C HIS A 44 24.06 -25.45 31.19
N GLU A 45 23.12 -24.57 30.83
CA GLU A 45 22.07 -24.87 29.88
C GLU A 45 21.92 -23.71 28.90
N ASP A 46 21.87 -24.03 27.61
CA ASP A 46 21.51 -23.09 26.58
C ASP A 46 19.98 -22.98 26.49
N LYS A 47 19.45 -21.77 26.54
CA LYS A 47 18.02 -21.50 26.40
C LYS A 47 17.78 -20.68 25.15
N TYR A 48 16.88 -21.17 24.30
CA TYR A 48 16.44 -20.47 23.09
C TYR A 48 15.12 -19.75 23.36
N ILE A 49 15.08 -18.47 23.02
CA ILE A 49 13.90 -17.62 23.16
C ILE A 49 13.49 -17.18 21.78
N SER A 50 12.23 -17.46 21.41
CA SER A 50 11.64 -16.95 20.17
C SER A 50 11.11 -15.54 20.38
N LEU A 51 11.47 -14.65 19.49
CA LEU A 51 10.99 -13.26 19.50
C LEU A 51 9.96 -13.05 18.40
N ALA A 52 8.81 -12.45 18.73
CA ALA A 52 7.86 -11.91 17.78
C ALA A 52 8.21 -10.45 17.48
N LYS A 53 8.24 -10.07 16.23
CA LYS A 53 8.44 -8.67 15.85
C LYS A 53 7.09 -7.94 15.86
N ASN A 54 7.01 -6.90 16.66
CA ASN A 54 5.78 -6.12 16.86
C ASN A 54 5.65 -4.90 15.92
N THR A 55 6.58 -4.75 15.00
CA THR A 55 6.53 -3.71 13.97
C THR A 55 6.60 -4.37 12.60
N ASN A 56 5.68 -4.01 11.73
CA ASN A 56 5.61 -4.52 10.36
C ASN A 56 5.96 -3.42 9.37
N ARG A 57 6.59 -3.80 8.26
CA ARG A 57 6.83 -2.94 7.11
C ARG A 57 5.98 -3.40 5.94
N LEU A 58 5.31 -2.45 5.31
CA LEU A 58 4.49 -2.68 4.13
C LEU A 58 4.98 -1.78 3.01
N ARG A 59 5.33 -2.38 1.89
CA ARG A 59 5.60 -1.69 0.63
C ARG A 59 4.39 -1.88 -0.28
N LEU A 60 3.70 -0.80 -0.57
CA LEU A 60 2.53 -0.75 -1.43
C LEU A 60 2.95 -0.15 -2.77
N VAL A 61 2.57 -0.82 -3.86
CA VAL A 61 2.86 -0.36 -5.22
C VAL A 61 1.54 -0.25 -5.96
N LEU A 62 1.27 0.91 -6.54
CA LEU A 62 0.16 1.12 -7.47
C LEU A 62 0.73 1.12 -8.89
N GLN A 63 0.17 0.28 -9.74
CA GLN A 63 0.54 0.13 -11.15
C GLN A 63 -0.70 0.24 -12.03
N ASP A 64 -0.65 1.09 -13.03
CA ASP A 64 -1.69 1.22 -14.05
C ASP A 64 -1.59 0.06 -15.05
N THR A 65 -2.73 -0.56 -15.43
CA THR A 65 -2.76 -1.71 -16.34
C THR A 65 -2.60 -1.32 -17.82
N ASP A 66 -2.87 -0.06 -18.14
CA ASP A 66 -2.80 0.45 -19.51
C ASP A 66 -1.45 1.11 -19.81
N GLY A 67 -0.52 1.04 -18.83
CA GLY A 67 0.83 1.57 -18.99
C GLY A 67 0.98 3.06 -18.67
N ASN A 68 -0.08 3.73 -18.19
CA ASN A 68 0.01 5.14 -17.81
C ASN A 68 0.97 5.33 -16.63
N CYS A 69 1.67 6.46 -16.61
CA CYS A 69 2.50 6.86 -15.49
C CYS A 69 1.65 7.26 -14.28
N MET A 70 1.93 6.70 -13.13
CA MET A 70 1.29 7.06 -11.86
C MET A 70 2.20 7.94 -11.03
N ASP A 71 1.68 9.08 -10.56
CA ASP A 71 2.40 9.94 -9.62
C ASP A 71 1.92 9.66 -8.19
N VAL A 72 2.82 9.24 -7.31
CA VAL A 72 2.49 8.98 -5.91
C VAL A 72 1.91 10.19 -5.20
N ARG A 73 2.22 11.41 -5.66
CA ARG A 73 1.70 12.65 -5.11
C ARG A 73 0.20 12.84 -5.33
N ASP A 74 -0.41 12.12 -6.28
CA ASP A 74 -1.85 12.17 -6.53
C ASP A 74 -2.65 11.28 -5.58
N PHE A 75 -1.96 10.45 -4.80
CA PHE A 75 -2.59 9.49 -3.89
C PHE A 75 -2.31 9.81 -2.43
N THR A 76 -3.23 9.37 -1.58
CA THR A 76 -3.05 9.27 -0.14
C THR A 76 -3.23 7.83 0.28
N PHE A 77 -2.40 7.38 1.22
CA PHE A 77 -2.40 6.01 1.76
C PHE A 77 -2.63 6.08 3.25
N GLU A 78 -3.50 5.23 3.77
CA GLU A 78 -3.83 5.18 5.19
C GLU A 78 -4.13 3.74 5.60
N ILE A 79 -3.53 3.28 6.71
CA ILE A 79 -3.93 2.03 7.37
C ILE A 79 -4.57 2.38 8.69
N LYS A 80 -5.87 2.04 8.84
CA LYS A 80 -6.64 2.23 10.08
C LYS A 80 -6.60 0.95 10.90
N ALA A 81 -6.15 1.05 12.14
CA ALA A 81 -6.01 -0.06 13.06
C ALA A 81 -6.22 0.39 14.51
N ASP A 82 -6.55 -0.53 15.40
CA ASP A 82 -6.67 -0.33 16.85
C ASP A 82 -5.54 -1.01 17.65
N ASN A 83 -4.45 -1.32 16.95
CA ASN A 83 -3.31 -2.07 17.49
C ASN A 83 -2.20 -1.19 18.09
N GLY A 84 -2.51 0.07 18.40
CA GLY A 84 -1.53 1.02 18.91
C GLY A 84 -1.17 0.88 20.39
N TYR A 85 -1.88 0.04 21.16
CA TYR A 85 -1.68 -0.12 22.60
C TYR A 85 -1.61 -1.58 23.01
N MET A 86 -0.52 -1.98 23.66
CA MET A 86 -0.19 -3.36 23.95
C MET A 86 0.17 -3.57 25.43
N ALA A 87 -0.27 -4.70 25.97
CA ALA A 87 0.11 -5.17 27.29
C ALA A 87 1.48 -5.87 27.31
N HIS A 88 1.96 -6.20 28.51
CA HIS A 88 3.23 -6.89 28.74
C HIS A 88 3.30 -8.29 28.12
N ASP A 89 2.17 -8.94 27.91
CA ASP A 89 2.02 -10.27 27.30
C ASP A 89 1.77 -10.24 25.80
N ASN A 90 1.94 -9.09 25.19
CA ASN A 90 1.73 -8.85 23.76
C ASN A 90 0.26 -8.88 23.31
N SER A 91 -0.69 -8.90 24.24
CA SER A 91 -2.10 -8.72 23.91
C SER A 91 -2.42 -7.25 23.61
N LEU A 92 -3.42 -7.02 22.75
CA LEU A 92 -3.92 -5.67 22.52
C LEU A 92 -4.78 -5.19 23.67
N LEU A 93 -4.70 -3.90 23.95
CA LEU A 93 -5.54 -3.18 24.90
C LEU A 93 -6.44 -2.21 24.13
N ASP A 94 -7.60 -1.92 24.69
CA ASP A 94 -8.52 -0.92 24.12
C ASP A 94 -7.81 0.40 23.86
N ASP A 95 -7.86 0.83 22.60
CA ASP A 95 -7.23 2.06 22.15
C ASP A 95 -8.03 2.65 20.99
N PRO A 96 -8.16 3.98 20.90
CA PRO A 96 -8.72 4.61 19.70
C PRO A 96 -7.97 4.19 18.43
N VAL A 97 -8.71 4.12 17.34
CA VAL A 97 -8.12 3.84 16.02
C VAL A 97 -6.94 4.78 15.76
N ILE A 98 -5.83 4.20 15.33
CA ILE A 98 -4.66 4.91 14.84
C ILE A 98 -4.64 4.83 13.31
N SER A 99 -4.30 5.93 12.66
CA SER A 99 -4.08 6.00 11.21
C SER A 99 -2.59 6.00 10.93
N TYR A 100 -2.09 4.90 10.42
CA TYR A 100 -0.70 4.83 9.94
C TYR A 100 -0.64 5.43 8.54
N LEU A 101 0.27 6.38 8.35
CA LEU A 101 0.56 7.05 7.09
C LEU A 101 1.92 6.60 6.54
N PRO A 102 2.20 6.81 5.26
CA PRO A 102 3.52 6.52 4.70
C PRO A 102 4.62 7.33 5.42
N TYR A 103 5.70 6.65 5.77
CA TYR A 103 6.93 7.32 6.19
C TYR A 103 7.84 7.63 4.99
N TYR A 104 7.62 6.96 3.85
CA TYR A 104 8.35 7.17 2.62
C TYR A 104 7.43 6.94 1.40
N THR A 105 7.59 7.78 0.37
CA THR A 105 6.90 7.65 -0.91
C THR A 105 7.85 7.97 -2.05
N GLU A 106 7.72 7.26 -3.17
CA GLU A 106 8.54 7.49 -4.37
C GLU A 106 7.79 7.11 -5.66
N ASN A 107 8.24 7.68 -6.77
CA ASN A 107 7.87 7.24 -8.10
C ASN A 107 9.01 6.36 -8.65
N VAL A 108 8.70 5.12 -9.03
CA VAL A 108 9.69 4.17 -9.55
C VAL A 108 9.41 3.87 -11.00
N ASN A 109 10.42 4.00 -11.85
CA ASN A 109 10.32 3.60 -13.24
C ASN A 109 10.61 2.10 -13.36
N ILE A 110 9.66 1.38 -13.92
CA ILE A 110 9.80 -0.05 -14.23
C ILE A 110 9.84 -0.23 -15.75
N ALA A 111 10.62 -1.22 -16.20
CA ALA A 111 10.61 -1.62 -17.60
C ALA A 111 9.56 -2.71 -17.79
N GLU A 112 8.55 -2.49 -18.60
CA GLU A 112 7.64 -3.55 -19.03
C GLU A 112 8.31 -4.42 -20.11
N GLY A 113 8.23 -5.74 -19.90
CA GLY A 113 9.08 -6.73 -20.57
C GLY A 113 8.78 -7.05 -22.03
N ASP A 114 7.90 -6.37 -22.75
CA ASP A 114 7.69 -6.61 -24.18
C ASP A 114 7.92 -5.34 -25.00
N SER A 115 9.02 -5.40 -25.72
CA SER A 115 9.48 -4.39 -26.64
C SER A 115 8.70 -4.44 -27.96
N LEU A 116 7.77 -3.55 -28.18
CA LEU A 116 7.41 -3.15 -29.53
C LEU A 116 8.64 -2.36 -30.08
N MET A 117 9.32 -2.91 -31.08
CA MET A 117 10.52 -2.34 -31.73
C MET A 117 11.81 -2.29 -30.89
N GLY A 118 12.03 -3.20 -29.93
CA GLY A 118 13.35 -3.33 -29.27
C GLY A 118 13.70 -2.26 -28.24
N LYS A 119 12.75 -1.40 -27.82
CA LYS A 119 12.91 -0.47 -26.69
C LYS A 119 11.97 -0.87 -25.57
N PRO A 120 12.44 -1.01 -24.33
CA PRO A 120 11.54 -1.27 -23.20
C PRO A 120 10.57 -0.10 -23.04
N VAL A 121 9.28 -0.42 -22.92
CA VAL A 121 8.29 0.58 -22.49
C VAL A 121 8.55 0.86 -21.02
N MET A 122 8.83 2.11 -20.68
CA MET A 122 9.04 2.54 -19.30
C MET A 122 7.72 3.02 -18.73
N GLN A 123 7.33 2.42 -17.61
CA GLN A 123 6.15 2.84 -16.85
C GLN A 123 6.60 3.37 -15.48
N THR A 124 5.95 4.43 -15.00
CA THR A 124 6.16 4.93 -13.65
C THR A 124 5.06 4.39 -12.73
N VAL A 125 5.47 3.76 -11.63
CA VAL A 125 4.57 3.26 -10.59
C VAL A 125 4.70 4.09 -9.32
N ALA A 126 3.58 4.24 -8.59
CA ALA A 126 3.56 4.94 -7.31
C ALA A 126 3.85 3.96 -6.16
N VAL A 127 4.83 4.29 -5.33
CA VAL A 127 5.27 3.45 -4.21
C VAL A 127 5.11 4.20 -2.90
N ALA A 128 4.52 3.51 -1.90
CA ALA A 128 4.42 3.98 -0.53
C ALA A 128 4.95 2.93 0.45
N GLU A 129 5.80 3.34 1.38
CA GLU A 129 6.24 2.49 2.47
C GLU A 129 5.61 2.94 3.79
N MET A 130 5.02 1.99 4.49
CA MET A 130 4.24 2.21 5.71
C MET A 130 4.69 1.24 6.80
N ASN A 131 4.50 1.65 8.04
CA ASN A 131 4.67 0.75 9.18
C ASN A 131 3.33 0.52 9.87
N THR A 132 3.21 -0.62 10.53
CA THR A 132 2.15 -0.87 11.53
C THR A 132 2.75 -1.52 12.75
N MET A 133 2.01 -1.45 13.88
CA MET A 133 2.27 -2.33 15.01
C MET A 133 1.77 -3.73 14.70
N ARG A 134 1.96 -4.66 15.66
CA ARG A 134 1.58 -6.07 15.54
C ARG A 134 0.18 -6.24 14.98
N LEU A 135 0.06 -7.08 13.95
CA LEU A 135 -1.20 -7.42 13.30
C LEU A 135 -1.81 -8.65 13.98
N MET A 136 -3.11 -8.57 14.30
CA MET A 136 -3.88 -9.66 14.90
C MET A 136 -4.78 -10.29 13.85
N ALA A 137 -4.70 -11.60 13.68
CA ALA A 137 -5.36 -12.32 12.59
C ALA A 137 -6.90 -12.18 12.57
N GLY A 138 -7.52 -11.96 13.75
CA GLY A 138 -8.98 -11.80 13.88
C GLY A 138 -9.49 -10.39 13.65
N GLU A 139 -8.59 -9.41 13.50
CA GLU A 139 -8.96 -7.99 13.42
C GLU A 139 -9.10 -7.49 11.98
N ASN A 140 -9.90 -6.43 11.82
CA ASN A 140 -10.18 -5.82 10.52
C ASN A 140 -9.40 -4.52 10.35
N TYR A 141 -8.16 -4.63 9.96
CA TYR A 141 -7.33 -3.47 9.63
C TYR A 141 -7.63 -3.01 8.21
N ARG A 142 -7.94 -1.73 8.05
CA ARG A 142 -8.40 -1.15 6.78
C ARG A 142 -7.26 -0.44 6.08
N LEU A 143 -6.85 -0.94 4.90
CA LEU A 143 -6.02 -0.18 3.98
C LEU A 143 -6.93 0.65 3.08
N VAL A 144 -6.74 1.96 3.10
CA VAL A 144 -7.47 2.93 2.29
C VAL A 144 -6.50 3.69 1.41
N VAL A 145 -6.75 3.72 0.13
CA VAL A 145 -6.03 4.55 -0.85
C VAL A 145 -7.03 5.45 -1.55
N ARG A 146 -6.72 6.76 -1.59
CA ARG A 146 -7.55 7.77 -2.25
C ARG A 146 -6.73 8.53 -3.28
N HIS A 147 -7.37 8.86 -4.38
CA HIS A 147 -6.85 9.86 -5.28
C HIS A 147 -7.31 11.24 -4.81
N LYS A 148 -6.43 12.22 -4.78
CA LYS A 148 -6.69 13.54 -4.17
C LYS A 148 -7.84 14.31 -4.81
N ASN A 149 -8.08 14.09 -6.11
CA ASN A 149 -9.09 14.80 -6.87
C ASN A 149 -10.42 14.04 -6.96
N TRP A 150 -10.57 12.86 -6.32
CA TRP A 150 -11.77 12.05 -6.43
C TRP A 150 -12.44 11.87 -5.06
N GLU A 151 -13.78 11.82 -5.06
CA GLU A 151 -14.54 11.62 -3.83
C GLU A 151 -14.50 10.19 -3.30
N LYS A 152 -14.32 9.20 -4.18
CA LYS A 152 -14.34 7.77 -3.82
C LYS A 152 -12.96 7.24 -3.56
N ASP A 153 -12.90 6.30 -2.62
CA ASP A 153 -11.67 5.52 -2.38
C ASP A 153 -11.29 4.74 -3.65
N VAL A 154 -10.01 4.72 -3.99
CA VAL A 154 -9.44 3.84 -5.02
C VAL A 154 -9.37 2.42 -4.48
N LEU A 155 -8.96 2.27 -3.21
CA LEU A 155 -8.95 1.02 -2.47
C LEU A 155 -9.50 1.24 -1.07
N ASN A 156 -10.30 0.29 -0.57
CA ASN A 156 -10.75 0.28 0.82
C ASN A 156 -10.95 -1.19 1.25
N ILE A 157 -9.86 -1.85 1.64
CA ILE A 157 -9.80 -3.31 1.80
C ILE A 157 -9.41 -3.72 3.22
N ASN A 158 -9.76 -4.95 3.62
CA ASN A 158 -9.21 -5.56 4.81
C ASN A 158 -7.78 -6.03 4.55
N LEU A 159 -6.80 -5.37 5.14
CA LEU A 159 -5.38 -5.65 4.94
C LEU A 159 -5.02 -7.09 5.29
N ASN A 160 -5.50 -7.62 6.43
CA ASN A 160 -5.18 -8.97 6.88
C ASN A 160 -5.57 -10.05 5.86
N ASN A 161 -6.69 -9.87 5.16
CA ASN A 161 -7.12 -10.85 4.15
C ASN A 161 -6.07 -11.03 3.05
N TYR A 162 -5.42 -9.94 2.65
CA TYR A 162 -4.38 -9.98 1.62
C TYR A 162 -3.04 -10.49 2.16
N LEU A 163 -2.66 -10.09 3.36
CA LEU A 163 -1.41 -10.56 3.97
C LEU A 163 -1.44 -12.07 4.25
N LEU A 164 -2.60 -12.60 4.65
CA LEU A 164 -2.77 -14.03 4.95
C LEU A 164 -2.89 -14.92 3.70
N LEU A 165 -3.01 -14.34 2.50
CA LEU A 165 -3.04 -15.14 1.27
C LEU A 165 -1.74 -15.93 1.06
N THR A 166 -0.61 -15.38 1.49
CA THR A 166 0.68 -16.06 1.43
C THR A 166 0.91 -17.10 2.54
N GLN A 167 -0.01 -17.21 3.51
CA GLN A 167 0.04 -18.23 4.56
C GLN A 167 -0.02 -19.67 3.98
N MET A 168 -0.66 -19.86 2.82
CA MET A 168 -0.79 -21.17 2.17
C MET A 168 0.55 -21.85 1.88
N GLU A 169 1.63 -21.09 1.75
CA GLU A 169 3.00 -21.60 1.61
C GLU A 169 3.60 -22.07 2.93
N GLY A 170 3.09 -21.60 4.06
CA GLY A 170 3.71 -21.72 5.39
C GLY A 170 3.36 -22.98 6.19
N HIS A 171 2.55 -23.89 5.66
CA HIS A 171 2.26 -25.22 6.24
C HIS A 171 1.94 -25.30 7.74
N ASN A 172 0.71 -25.60 8.11
CA ASN A 172 0.25 -26.02 9.44
C ASN A 172 0.51 -25.07 10.62
N ILE A 173 0.82 -23.80 10.37
CA ILE A 173 0.86 -22.76 11.41
C ILE A 173 -0.46 -21.98 11.44
N SER A 174 -0.81 -21.42 12.61
CA SER A 174 -1.99 -20.56 12.72
C SER A 174 -1.79 -19.24 11.95
N ALA A 175 -2.91 -18.58 11.59
CA ALA A 175 -2.86 -17.26 10.97
C ALA A 175 -2.09 -16.23 11.83
N GLN A 176 -2.28 -16.27 13.16
CA GLN A 176 -1.56 -15.40 14.08
C GLN A 176 -0.05 -15.71 14.09
N GLU A 177 0.31 -16.98 14.14
CA GLU A 177 1.72 -17.37 14.11
C GLU A 177 2.40 -16.97 12.80
N TYR A 178 1.66 -17.01 11.67
CA TYR A 178 2.18 -16.53 10.40
C TYR A 178 2.45 -15.02 10.44
N LEU A 179 1.50 -14.21 10.92
CA LEU A 179 1.67 -12.76 11.07
C LEU A 179 2.78 -12.39 12.07
N ASP A 180 2.98 -13.20 13.11
CA ASP A 180 4.05 -12.98 14.09
C ASP A 180 5.45 -13.33 13.56
N ARG A 181 5.54 -14.19 12.54
CA ARG A 181 6.79 -14.58 11.89
C ARG A 181 7.16 -13.75 10.67
N GLN A 182 6.14 -13.19 10.01
CA GLN A 182 6.30 -12.34 8.82
C GLN A 182 6.19 -10.88 9.24
N ASP A 183 7.14 -10.06 8.85
CA ASP A 183 7.21 -8.65 9.27
C ASP A 183 7.46 -7.68 8.12
N GLU A 184 7.74 -8.20 6.93
CA GLU A 184 7.93 -7.42 5.71
C GLU A 184 6.99 -7.92 4.62
N TYR A 185 6.19 -7.00 4.10
CA TYR A 185 5.18 -7.28 3.08
C TYR A 185 5.35 -6.36 1.88
N SER A 186 5.21 -6.93 0.69
CA SER A 186 5.13 -6.15 -0.56
C SER A 186 3.85 -6.53 -1.29
N ILE A 187 3.05 -5.51 -1.61
CA ILE A 187 1.77 -5.68 -2.29
C ILE A 187 1.74 -4.76 -3.51
N VAL A 188 1.43 -5.32 -4.66
CA VAL A 188 1.22 -4.58 -5.89
C VAL A 188 -0.26 -4.61 -6.24
N PHE A 189 -0.87 -3.44 -6.38
CA PHE A 189 -2.23 -3.25 -6.85
C PHE A 189 -2.21 -2.80 -8.31
N PHE A 190 -2.80 -3.63 -9.17
CA PHE A 190 -2.95 -3.31 -10.59
C PHE A 190 -4.29 -2.61 -10.79
N LEU A 191 -4.22 -1.35 -11.18
CA LEU A 191 -5.34 -0.45 -11.30
C LEU A 191 -5.66 -0.23 -12.78
N THR A 192 -6.91 -0.47 -13.18
CA THR A 192 -7.38 -0.16 -14.53
C THR A 192 -8.04 1.20 -14.52
N PRO A 193 -7.61 2.11 -15.38
CA PRO A 193 -8.22 3.43 -15.50
C PRO A 193 -9.60 3.34 -16.16
N THR A 194 -10.48 4.24 -15.78
CA THR A 194 -11.72 4.58 -16.52
C THR A 194 -11.55 6.00 -17.03
N TYR A 195 -11.59 6.14 -18.31
CA TYR A 195 -11.44 7.43 -18.97
C TYR A 195 -12.78 8.16 -19.02
N CYS A 196 -12.74 9.49 -19.10
CA CYS A 196 -13.94 10.32 -19.23
C CYS A 196 -14.54 10.16 -20.64
N PRO A 197 -15.76 9.60 -20.78
CA PRO A 197 -16.34 9.41 -22.11
C PRO A 197 -16.89 10.70 -22.74
N ASP A 198 -17.19 11.70 -21.92
CA ASP A 198 -17.88 12.95 -22.32
C ASP A 198 -17.02 14.19 -22.03
N CYS A 199 -15.73 14.03 -21.68
CA CYS A 199 -14.86 15.18 -21.53
C CYS A 199 -14.58 15.75 -22.92
N PRO A 200 -14.75 17.05 -23.11
CA PRO A 200 -14.37 17.70 -24.37
C PRO A 200 -12.86 17.43 -24.56
N ASP A 201 -12.51 17.11 -25.78
CA ASP A 201 -11.10 16.98 -26.18
C ASP A 201 -10.42 18.31 -25.80
N PRO A 202 -9.35 18.30 -25.01
CA PRO A 202 -8.68 19.54 -24.64
C PRO A 202 -8.17 20.35 -25.84
N GLU A 203 -8.26 19.78 -27.04
CA GLU A 203 -7.82 20.38 -28.29
C GLU A 203 -8.93 20.62 -29.33
N GLU A 204 -10.23 20.60 -28.93
CA GLU A 204 -11.19 21.18 -29.85
C GLU A 204 -10.87 22.68 -30.02
N PRO A 205 -10.42 23.08 -31.21
CA PRO A 205 -10.07 24.46 -31.49
C PRO A 205 -11.27 25.37 -31.19
N ASP A 206 -11.00 26.48 -30.49
CA ASP A 206 -12.02 27.50 -30.25
C ASP A 206 -12.41 28.11 -31.62
N PRO A 207 -13.63 27.89 -32.11
CA PRO A 207 -14.05 28.40 -33.44
C PRO A 207 -14.03 29.94 -33.51
N GLU A 208 -13.77 30.65 -32.42
CA GLU A 208 -13.68 32.10 -32.36
C GLU A 208 -12.21 32.59 -32.27
N ASP A 209 -11.19 31.69 -32.17
CA ASP A 209 -9.79 32.07 -32.17
C ASP A 209 -9.27 32.29 -33.61
N PRO A 210 -8.95 33.53 -34.01
CA PRO A 210 -8.49 33.83 -35.37
C PRO A 210 -7.07 33.27 -35.68
N ASP A 211 -6.33 32.76 -34.65
CA ASP A 211 -5.04 32.15 -34.81
C ASP A 211 -5.11 30.60 -34.77
N ASP A 212 -6.32 30.03 -34.70
CA ASP A 212 -6.55 28.61 -34.74
C ASP A 212 -6.28 28.06 -36.14
N PRO A 213 -5.54 26.98 -36.29
CA PRO A 213 -5.26 26.37 -37.60
C PRO A 213 -6.58 25.98 -38.28
N GLN A 214 -6.87 26.60 -39.42
CA GLN A 214 -8.06 26.32 -40.23
C GLN A 214 -8.11 24.82 -40.57
N GLU A 215 -9.34 24.26 -40.60
CA GLU A 215 -9.54 22.90 -41.09
C GLU A 215 -8.77 22.70 -42.42
N PRO A 216 -8.06 21.56 -42.54
CA PRO A 216 -7.26 21.28 -43.74
C PRO A 216 -8.18 21.33 -44.99
N ASP A 217 -7.72 22.00 -46.00
CA ASP A 217 -8.37 22.05 -47.30
C ASP A 217 -8.59 20.61 -47.81
N PRO A 218 -9.82 20.21 -48.20
CA PRO A 218 -10.10 18.84 -48.66
C PRO A 218 -9.25 18.39 -49.88
N ASP A 219 -8.45 19.27 -50.48
CA ASP A 219 -7.50 19.00 -51.55
C ASP A 219 -6.08 18.72 -51.05
N ASP A 220 -5.76 18.94 -49.74
CA ASP A 220 -4.52 18.54 -49.12
C ASP A 220 -4.64 17.06 -48.75
N GLY A 221 -3.91 16.21 -49.39
CA GLY A 221 -3.94 14.75 -49.24
C GLY A 221 -4.11 14.18 -47.84
N PRO A 222 -4.00 12.88 -47.58
CA PRO A 222 -4.29 12.28 -46.30
C PRO A 222 -3.53 13.00 -45.18
N TYR A 223 -4.24 13.51 -44.17
CA TYR A 223 -3.67 14.11 -42.93
C TYR A 223 -2.61 13.20 -42.35
N ASP A 224 -1.37 13.62 -42.37
CA ASP A 224 -0.29 12.98 -41.67
C ASP A 224 -0.13 13.72 -40.32
N PRO A 225 -0.55 13.15 -39.18
CA PRO A 225 -0.47 13.83 -37.90
C PRO A 225 0.96 14.26 -37.63
N ASP A 226 1.15 15.52 -37.26
CA ASP A 226 2.46 16.06 -36.89
C ASP A 226 3.04 15.18 -35.75
N PRO A 227 4.17 14.49 -35.95
CA PRO A 227 4.76 13.62 -34.94
C PRO A 227 5.21 14.38 -33.68
N ASP A 228 5.24 15.70 -33.70
CA ASP A 228 5.62 16.53 -32.56
C ASP A 228 4.41 17.01 -31.72
N ILE A 229 3.18 16.75 -32.16
CA ILE A 229 1.95 17.04 -31.37
C ILE A 229 1.63 15.78 -30.56
N PRO A 230 1.70 15.83 -29.21
CA PRO A 230 1.33 14.67 -28.40
C PRO A 230 -0.18 14.38 -28.59
N ASP A 231 -0.52 13.09 -28.67
CA ASP A 231 -1.91 12.66 -28.70
C ASP A 231 -2.70 13.25 -27.52
N PRO A 232 -3.97 13.66 -27.75
CA PRO A 232 -4.80 14.23 -26.73
C PRO A 232 -4.95 13.25 -25.53
N VAL A 233 -4.60 13.72 -24.34
CA VAL A 233 -4.67 12.92 -23.12
C VAL A 233 -6.10 12.93 -22.58
N ILE A 234 -6.84 11.84 -22.81
CA ILE A 234 -8.18 11.69 -22.23
C ILE A 234 -8.03 11.55 -20.69
N PRO A 235 -8.69 12.44 -19.90
CA PRO A 235 -8.53 12.42 -18.47
C PRO A 235 -9.09 11.15 -17.83
N ILE A 236 -8.33 10.57 -16.90
CA ILE A 236 -8.76 9.43 -16.10
C ILE A 236 -9.66 9.95 -14.98
N VAL A 237 -10.86 9.38 -14.85
CA VAL A 237 -11.87 9.78 -13.86
C VAL A 237 -12.02 8.78 -12.72
N LYS A 238 -11.50 7.57 -12.87
CA LYS A 238 -11.60 6.51 -11.86
C LYS A 238 -10.54 5.45 -12.09
N TYR A 239 -10.08 4.83 -11.01
CA TYR A 239 -9.36 3.56 -11.04
C TYR A 239 -10.19 2.43 -10.45
N THR A 240 -10.08 1.24 -11.03
CA THR A 240 -10.65 0.00 -10.49
C THR A 240 -9.52 -1.01 -10.30
N CYS A 241 -9.41 -1.60 -9.12
CA CYS A 241 -8.41 -2.62 -8.86
C CYS A 241 -8.87 -3.96 -9.45
N LEU A 242 -8.17 -4.47 -10.45
CA LEU A 242 -8.49 -5.75 -11.08
C LEU A 242 -7.66 -6.91 -10.51
N LYS A 243 -6.50 -6.62 -9.97
CA LYS A 243 -5.53 -7.64 -9.61
C LYS A 243 -4.66 -7.14 -8.47
N VAL A 244 -4.38 -8.03 -7.53
CA VAL A 244 -3.42 -7.78 -6.46
C VAL A 244 -2.35 -8.85 -6.50
N GLN A 245 -1.12 -8.45 -6.36
CA GLN A 245 0.01 -9.36 -6.21
C GLN A 245 0.61 -9.19 -4.82
N VAL A 246 0.69 -10.29 -4.07
CA VAL A 246 1.37 -10.35 -2.78
C VAL A 246 2.52 -11.35 -2.91
N LYS A 247 3.76 -10.89 -2.85
CA LYS A 247 4.94 -11.68 -3.23
C LYS A 247 4.76 -12.28 -4.63
N ASP A 248 4.83 -13.61 -4.77
CA ASP A 248 4.66 -14.34 -6.03
C ASP A 248 3.20 -14.71 -6.35
N TRP A 249 2.26 -14.41 -5.43
CA TRP A 249 0.84 -14.73 -5.60
C TRP A 249 0.09 -13.60 -6.29
N VAL A 250 -0.65 -13.97 -7.31
CA VAL A 250 -1.49 -13.06 -8.09
C VAL A 250 -2.96 -13.43 -7.91
N ILE A 251 -3.74 -12.47 -7.42
CA ILE A 251 -5.17 -12.62 -7.16
C ILE A 251 -5.91 -11.69 -8.12
N ARG A 252 -6.87 -12.25 -8.85
CA ARG A 252 -7.81 -11.45 -9.63
C ARG A 252 -9.00 -11.10 -8.76
N ILE A 253 -9.38 -9.85 -8.74
CA ILE A 253 -10.54 -9.34 -8.01
C ILE A 253 -11.69 -9.24 -9.00
N ASN A 254 -12.83 -9.86 -8.68
CA ASN A 254 -14.05 -9.67 -9.44
C ASN A 254 -14.74 -8.39 -9.01
N GLU A 255 -15.39 -7.70 -9.96
CA GLU A 255 -16.16 -6.49 -9.65
C GLU A 255 -17.21 -6.80 -8.58
N GLY A 256 -17.10 -6.16 -7.41
CA GLY A 256 -18.00 -6.33 -6.25
C GLY A 256 -17.35 -6.89 -4.98
N GLU A 257 -16.08 -7.24 -4.99
CA GLU A 257 -15.37 -7.79 -3.83
C GLU A 257 -14.50 -6.74 -3.08
N LEU A 258 -14.55 -5.47 -3.46
CA LEU A 258 -13.83 -4.35 -2.83
C LEU A 258 -14.71 -3.52 -1.90
#